data_e10656664dc9e383c15369829c6ec1a1
#
_entry.id   e10656664dc9e383c15369829c6ec1a1
#
_cell.length_a   1.000
_cell.length_b   1.000
_cell.length_c   1.000
_cell.angle_alpha   90.00
_cell.angle_beta   90.00
_cell.angle_gamma   90.00
#
_symmetry.space_group_name_H-M   'P 1'
#
loop_
_entity.id
_entity.type
_entity.pdbx_description
1 polymer ?
#
loop_
_entity_poly.entity_id
_entity_poly.type
_entity_poly.pdbx_seq_one_letter_code
_entity_poly.pdbx_strand_id
1 'polypeptide(L)'
;MGTNCGCCKPPNIRHPQPPAIVTNNPPGPEKPQPIQTYKKYNLKHKFECSDNITFLLELNNKKLMTGSSNGTIAIYNLDNFELEYSIKEENKILCLLEFEPNMILTGTQSELINLYNISQNKKIDSFKGHLLSVNCLVKLNAKYFASASNDKDIRIWNYYNRSCERILKGHNNNIFCLIQLNNKSQICSGSADKTAKLWDWETGKCLGTLPHQSWVKSLCQLSDGSIITGGDDKTIKKWHGYKCGETFNEHKDSVKCLCNIDNKYIASGSFDNTIKIWDLTENKCVQTITEHNDKVICLLNHSKGYLISCSNDKTIKFWKLD
;
A
#
# COMPACT_ATOMS: atom_id res chain seq x y z
N MET A 1 -82.35 -50.89 11.31
CA MET A 1 -81.88 -51.55 10.21
C MET A 1 -80.38 -51.46 10.24
N GLY A 2 -79.72 -52.45 10.65
CA GLY A 2 -78.35 -52.83 10.61
C GLY A 2 -77.31 -51.86 11.04
N THR A 3 -77.00 -51.79 12.29
CA THR A 3 -75.79 -51.21 12.87
C THR A 3 -74.80 -52.28 13.13
N ASN A 4 -73.56 -52.21 12.56
CA ASN A 4 -72.54 -53.13 12.87
C ASN A 4 -71.38 -52.37 13.59
N CYS A 5 -71.14 -52.84 14.80
CA CYS A 5 -70.10 -52.35 15.73
C CYS A 5 -68.75 -53.04 15.40
N GLY A 6 -67.76 -52.27 15.10
CA GLY A 6 -66.40 -52.74 14.78
C GLY A 6 -65.50 -52.80 16.00
N CYS A 7 -64.91 -53.97 16.19
CA CYS A 7 -64.10 -54.40 17.33
C CYS A 7 -62.83 -53.61 17.58
N CYS A 8 -62.54 -53.41 18.87
CA CYS A 8 -61.27 -52.93 19.43
C CYS A 8 -60.12 -53.94 19.17
N LYS A 9 -59.03 -53.46 18.63
CA LYS A 9 -57.73 -54.19 18.66
C LYS A 9 -56.91 -53.73 19.88
N PRO A 10 -56.19 -54.61 20.54
CA PRO A 10 -55.38 -54.29 21.72
C PRO A 10 -54.14 -53.51 21.34
N PRO A 11 -53.57 -52.66 22.23
CA PRO A 11 -52.39 -51.84 21.95
C PRO A 11 -51.11 -52.69 21.85
N ASN A 12 -50.33 -52.40 20.82
CA ASN A 12 -49.03 -53.03 20.54
C ASN A 12 -47.99 -52.44 21.53
N ILE A 13 -47.59 -53.24 22.50
CA ILE A 13 -46.53 -52.92 23.45
C ILE A 13 -45.19 -53.03 22.71
N ARG A 14 -44.59 -51.91 22.39
CA ARG A 14 -43.21 -51.84 21.89
C ARG A 14 -42.27 -51.95 23.09
N HIS A 15 -41.45 -52.97 23.15
CA HIS A 15 -40.33 -53.04 24.07
C HIS A 15 -39.31 -51.97 23.71
N PRO A 16 -38.70 -51.26 24.71
CA PRO A 16 -37.63 -50.28 24.44
C PRO A 16 -36.40 -51.02 23.96
N GLN A 17 -35.84 -50.56 22.83
CA GLN A 17 -34.55 -51.02 22.37
C GLN A 17 -33.45 -50.51 23.30
N PRO A 18 -32.36 -51.28 23.57
CA PRO A 18 -31.24 -50.80 24.38
C PRO A 18 -30.54 -49.62 23.65
N PRO A 19 -29.98 -48.63 24.40
CA PRO A 19 -29.30 -47.53 23.82
C PRO A 19 -28.10 -48.01 22.98
N ALA A 20 -27.96 -47.43 21.76
CA ALA A 20 -26.81 -47.69 20.91
C ALA A 20 -25.53 -47.21 21.62
N ILE A 21 -24.56 -48.09 21.78
CA ILE A 21 -23.23 -47.74 22.29
C ILE A 21 -22.55 -46.89 21.21
N VAL A 22 -22.46 -45.60 21.46
CA VAL A 22 -21.63 -44.67 20.65
C VAL A 22 -20.17 -44.97 21.03
N THR A 23 -19.48 -45.75 20.23
CA THR A 23 -18.02 -45.89 20.34
C THR A 23 -17.37 -44.62 19.82
N ASN A 24 -16.96 -43.73 20.72
CA ASN A 24 -16.08 -42.64 20.41
C ASN A 24 -14.69 -43.19 20.05
N ASN A 25 -14.49 -43.58 18.81
CA ASN A 25 -13.14 -43.79 18.31
C ASN A 25 -12.46 -42.41 18.27
N PRO A 26 -11.26 -42.23 18.86
CA PRO A 26 -10.50 -41.01 18.70
C PRO A 26 -10.23 -40.77 17.20
N PRO A 27 -10.27 -39.54 16.72
CA PRO A 27 -9.93 -39.23 15.32
C PRO A 27 -8.55 -39.79 15.03
N GLY A 28 -8.44 -40.57 13.97
CA GLY A 28 -7.15 -41.09 13.52
C GLY A 28 -6.18 -39.94 13.24
N PRO A 29 -4.86 -40.18 13.29
CA PRO A 29 -3.88 -39.14 13.06
C PRO A 29 -4.18 -38.45 11.73
N GLU A 30 -4.39 -37.11 11.78
CA GLU A 30 -4.56 -36.29 10.58
C GLU A 30 -3.37 -36.54 9.66
N LYS A 31 -3.64 -36.87 8.40
CA LYS A 31 -2.59 -36.98 7.39
C LYS A 31 -1.87 -35.64 7.36
N PRO A 32 -0.51 -35.65 7.45
CA PRO A 32 0.25 -34.40 7.36
C PRO A 32 -0.16 -33.67 6.07
N GLN A 33 -0.66 -32.45 6.23
CA GLN A 33 -0.97 -31.59 5.09
C GLN A 33 0.29 -31.41 4.25
N PRO A 34 0.24 -31.45 2.92
CA PRO A 34 1.40 -31.24 2.09
C PRO A 34 2.03 -29.90 2.47
N ILE A 35 3.32 -29.90 2.78
CA ILE A 35 4.09 -28.69 3.08
C ILE A 35 4.02 -27.81 1.83
N GLN A 36 3.22 -26.76 1.92
CA GLN A 36 3.06 -25.80 0.81
C GLN A 36 4.35 -25.00 0.74
N THR A 37 5.19 -25.28 -0.25
CA THR A 37 6.42 -24.53 -0.49
C THR A 37 6.05 -23.19 -1.18
N TYR A 38 6.13 -22.10 -0.44
CA TYR A 38 5.99 -20.75 -0.99
C TYR A 38 7.28 -20.38 -1.73
N LYS A 39 7.15 -19.81 -2.93
CA LYS A 39 8.27 -19.15 -3.58
C LYS A 39 8.71 -17.97 -2.72
N LYS A 40 10.03 -17.81 -2.53
CA LYS A 40 10.58 -16.79 -1.63
C LYS A 40 11.27 -15.69 -2.42
N TYR A 41 11.15 -14.46 -1.92
CA TYR A 41 11.96 -13.33 -2.37
C TYR A 41 13.36 -13.44 -1.79
N ASN A 42 14.37 -13.47 -2.68
CA ASN A 42 15.79 -13.50 -2.31
C ASN A 42 16.49 -12.24 -2.80
N LEU A 43 17.47 -11.76 -2.04
CA LEU A 43 18.30 -10.61 -2.42
C LEU A 43 19.12 -10.94 -3.67
N LYS A 44 18.98 -10.11 -4.71
CA LYS A 44 19.72 -10.26 -5.98
C LYS A 44 20.75 -9.16 -6.19
N HIS A 45 20.43 -7.95 -5.75
CA HIS A 45 21.33 -6.80 -5.90
C HIS A 45 21.13 -5.80 -4.76
N LYS A 46 22.18 -4.99 -4.48
CA LYS A 46 22.14 -3.94 -3.47
C LYS A 46 22.92 -2.72 -3.94
N PHE A 47 22.35 -1.53 -3.76
CA PHE A 47 23.08 -0.27 -3.83
C PHE A 47 23.38 0.26 -2.43
N GLU A 48 24.62 0.72 -2.21
CA GLU A 48 24.98 1.56 -1.09
C GLU A 48 24.83 3.02 -1.50
N CYS A 49 24.09 3.79 -0.72
CA CYS A 49 23.80 5.18 -0.99
C CYS A 49 24.54 6.08 0.01
N SER A 50 24.94 7.28 -0.43
CA SER A 50 25.57 8.25 0.46
C SER A 50 24.63 8.79 1.53
N ASP A 51 23.31 8.72 1.28
CA ASP A 51 22.27 9.25 2.16
C ASP A 51 21.00 8.40 2.16
N ASN A 52 20.08 8.71 3.09
CA ASN A 52 18.80 8.00 3.23
C ASN A 52 17.93 8.22 2.01
N ILE A 53 17.51 7.15 1.38
CA ILE A 53 16.53 7.18 0.29
C ILE A 53 15.13 7.25 0.89
N THR A 54 14.34 8.19 0.39
CA THR A 54 13.02 8.51 0.92
C THR A 54 11.88 8.06 0.01
N PHE A 55 12.17 7.90 -1.29
CA PHE A 55 11.19 7.52 -2.28
C PHE A 55 11.80 6.74 -3.43
N LEU A 56 11.03 5.81 -3.99
CA LEU A 56 11.35 4.99 -5.16
C LEU A 56 10.25 5.18 -6.21
N LEU A 57 10.63 5.36 -7.45
CA LEU A 57 9.71 5.51 -8.59
C LEU A 57 10.23 4.73 -9.80
N GLU A 58 9.38 3.93 -10.42
CA GLU A 58 9.62 3.40 -11.76
C GLU A 58 9.21 4.44 -12.80
N LEU A 59 10.13 4.78 -13.70
CA LEU A 59 9.85 5.65 -14.84
C LEU A 59 9.22 4.88 -16.00
N ASN A 60 8.55 5.59 -16.90
CA ASN A 60 7.92 5.00 -18.10
C ASN A 60 8.91 4.21 -18.97
N ASN A 61 10.19 4.59 -18.95
CA ASN A 61 11.28 3.90 -19.66
C ASN A 61 11.92 2.74 -18.87
N LYS A 62 11.27 2.29 -17.78
CA LYS A 62 11.70 1.18 -16.91
C LYS A 62 12.98 1.41 -16.12
N LYS A 63 13.42 2.66 -16.00
CA LYS A 63 14.52 3.06 -15.09
C LYS A 63 13.99 3.27 -13.68
N LEU A 64 14.87 3.12 -12.70
CA LEU A 64 14.57 3.43 -11.30
C LEU A 64 14.97 4.88 -11.02
N MET A 65 14.04 5.68 -10.54
CA MET A 65 14.31 6.99 -9.96
C MET A 65 14.20 6.93 -8.43
N THR A 66 15.10 7.61 -7.75
CA THR A 66 15.11 7.68 -6.28
C THR A 66 15.16 9.12 -5.81
N GLY A 67 14.50 9.40 -4.69
CA GLY A 67 14.62 10.65 -3.95
C GLY A 67 15.29 10.41 -2.61
N SER A 68 16.10 11.38 -2.14
CA SER A 68 16.86 11.23 -0.90
C SER A 68 16.63 12.36 0.10
N SER A 69 17.07 12.16 1.34
CA SER A 69 16.91 13.12 2.42
C SER A 69 17.78 14.37 2.27
N ASN A 70 18.86 14.30 1.51
CA ASN A 70 19.68 15.47 1.18
C ASN A 70 19.20 16.20 -0.08
N GLY A 71 18.09 15.81 -0.70
CA GLY A 71 17.55 16.44 -1.92
C GLY A 71 18.12 15.89 -3.23
N THR A 72 18.89 14.80 -3.21
CA THR A 72 19.37 14.19 -4.46
C THR A 72 18.25 13.36 -5.08
N ILE A 73 18.01 13.58 -6.38
CA ILE A 73 17.19 12.74 -7.25
C ILE A 73 18.17 11.99 -8.14
N ALA A 74 18.19 10.67 -8.08
CA ALA A 74 19.11 9.84 -8.85
C ALA A 74 18.35 8.89 -9.77
N ILE A 75 18.89 8.63 -10.96
CA ILE A 75 18.29 7.75 -11.97
C ILE A 75 19.28 6.64 -12.29
N TYR A 76 18.80 5.41 -12.13
CA TYR A 76 19.54 4.18 -12.34
C TYR A 76 18.99 3.40 -13.52
N ASN A 77 19.89 2.91 -14.36
CA ASN A 77 19.59 1.90 -15.36
C ASN A 77 19.62 0.51 -14.68
N LEU A 78 18.53 -0.23 -14.77
CA LEU A 78 18.43 -1.57 -14.15
C LEU A 78 18.86 -2.71 -15.07
N ASP A 79 19.40 -2.44 -16.26
CA ASP A 79 20.01 -3.47 -17.11
C ASP A 79 21.48 -3.72 -16.72
N ASN A 80 22.19 -2.66 -16.36
CA ASN A 80 23.58 -2.71 -15.88
C ASN A 80 23.75 -2.31 -14.41
N PHE A 81 22.68 -1.89 -13.72
CA PHE A 81 22.67 -1.43 -12.35
C PHE A 81 23.61 -0.22 -12.11
N GLU A 82 23.70 0.70 -13.06
CA GLU A 82 24.54 1.90 -12.96
C GLU A 82 23.71 3.17 -12.76
N LEU A 83 24.30 4.12 -12.03
CA LEU A 83 23.80 5.49 -11.93
C LEU A 83 24.04 6.18 -13.27
N GLU A 84 22.96 6.64 -13.93
CA GLU A 84 23.09 7.39 -15.18
C GLU A 84 23.34 8.88 -14.93
N TYR A 85 22.55 9.47 -14.04
CA TYR A 85 22.73 10.87 -13.66
C TYR A 85 21.92 11.21 -12.39
N SER A 86 22.19 12.38 -11.84
CA SER A 86 21.50 12.91 -10.67
C SER A 86 21.22 14.40 -10.78
N ILE A 87 20.14 14.82 -10.13
CA ILE A 87 19.72 16.21 -9.98
C ILE A 87 19.75 16.56 -8.50
N LYS A 88 20.12 17.79 -8.16
CA LYS A 88 20.14 18.27 -6.78
C LYS A 88 19.00 19.27 -6.54
N GLU A 89 18.16 18.95 -5.56
CA GLU A 89 17.18 19.83 -4.94
C GLU A 89 17.74 20.42 -3.65
N GLU A 90 17.25 21.58 -3.25
CA GLU A 90 17.66 22.21 -1.97
C GLU A 90 17.06 21.50 -0.77
N ASN A 91 15.87 20.93 -0.92
CA ASN A 91 15.11 20.34 0.16
C ASN A 91 15.03 18.82 0.04
N LYS A 92 14.84 18.16 1.19
CA LYS A 92 14.55 16.72 1.26
C LYS A 92 13.41 16.35 0.33
N ILE A 93 13.61 15.33 -0.51
CA ILE A 93 12.58 14.75 -1.35
C ILE A 93 11.68 13.89 -0.49
N LEU A 94 10.37 14.08 -0.60
CA LEU A 94 9.36 13.27 0.09
C LEU A 94 8.60 12.36 -0.86
N CYS A 95 8.38 12.83 -2.11
CA CYS A 95 7.72 12.05 -3.16
C CYS A 95 8.15 12.51 -4.55
N LEU A 96 7.99 11.62 -5.52
CA LEU A 96 8.30 11.83 -6.93
C LEU A 96 7.11 11.36 -7.78
N LEU A 97 6.87 12.03 -8.90
CA LEU A 97 5.85 11.64 -9.87
C LEU A 97 6.32 11.97 -11.29
N GLU A 98 6.40 10.98 -12.18
CA GLU A 98 6.54 11.24 -13.61
C GLU A 98 5.16 11.57 -14.18
N PHE A 99 4.96 12.84 -14.58
CA PHE A 99 3.68 13.27 -15.14
C PHE A 99 3.62 13.04 -16.65
N GLU A 100 4.68 13.41 -17.36
CA GLU A 100 4.93 13.11 -18.78
C GLU A 100 6.33 12.51 -18.92
N PRO A 101 6.67 11.85 -20.04
CA PRO A 101 8.02 11.36 -20.25
C PRO A 101 9.08 12.43 -20.02
N ASN A 102 10.04 12.16 -19.17
CA ASN A 102 11.10 13.08 -18.72
C ASN A 102 10.63 14.30 -17.91
N MET A 103 9.35 14.45 -17.59
CA MET A 103 8.81 15.54 -16.79
C MET A 103 8.43 15.04 -15.39
N ILE A 104 9.22 15.42 -14.40
CA ILE A 104 9.12 14.94 -13.04
C ILE A 104 8.62 16.05 -12.11
N LEU A 105 7.61 15.71 -11.32
CA LEU A 105 7.17 16.51 -10.18
C LEU A 105 7.81 15.98 -8.90
N THR A 106 8.32 16.89 -8.07
CA THR A 106 8.90 16.57 -6.77
C THR A 106 8.09 17.24 -5.66
N GLY A 107 7.65 16.45 -4.68
CA GLY A 107 7.16 16.96 -3.40
C GLY A 107 8.30 16.93 -2.39
N THR A 108 8.51 18.03 -1.69
CA THR A 108 9.66 18.22 -0.81
C THR A 108 9.24 18.60 0.60
N GLN A 109 10.23 18.76 1.48
CA GLN A 109 10.00 19.26 2.83
C GLN A 109 9.57 20.74 2.84
N SER A 110 9.69 21.46 1.71
CA SER A 110 9.08 22.78 1.51
C SER A 110 7.61 22.67 1.07
N GLU A 111 6.96 23.82 0.96
CA GLU A 111 5.58 23.95 0.48
C GLU A 111 5.43 23.87 -1.04
N LEU A 112 6.56 23.82 -1.79
CA LEU A 112 6.56 23.83 -3.24
C LEU A 112 6.52 22.41 -3.83
N ILE A 113 5.83 22.30 -4.98
CA ILE A 113 5.97 21.15 -5.87
C ILE A 113 6.79 21.63 -7.06
N ASN A 114 7.99 21.08 -7.24
CA ASN A 114 8.88 21.52 -8.32
C ASN A 114 8.72 20.62 -9.55
N LEU A 115 8.82 21.22 -10.72
CA LEU A 115 8.79 20.53 -12.01
C LEU A 115 10.17 20.54 -12.63
N TYR A 116 10.67 19.37 -12.99
CA TYR A 116 11.95 19.16 -13.65
C TYR A 116 11.77 18.51 -15.02
N ASN A 117 12.58 18.96 -15.97
CA ASN A 117 12.87 18.19 -17.17
C ASN A 117 14.18 17.43 -16.96
N ILE A 118 14.10 16.10 -16.84
CA ILE A 118 15.26 15.27 -16.49
C ILE A 118 16.22 15.11 -17.68
N SER A 119 15.74 15.13 -18.93
CA SER A 119 16.64 15.07 -20.10
C SER A 119 17.48 16.33 -20.29
N GLN A 120 17.01 17.48 -19.76
CA GLN A 120 17.73 18.75 -19.80
C GLN A 120 18.46 19.05 -18.48
N ASN A 121 18.32 18.18 -17.48
CA ASN A 121 18.82 18.40 -16.11
C ASN A 121 18.43 19.78 -15.55
N LYS A 122 17.17 20.19 -15.73
CA LYS A 122 16.74 21.56 -15.45
C LYS A 122 15.40 21.60 -14.69
N LYS A 123 15.37 22.45 -13.65
CA LYS A 123 14.09 22.89 -13.06
C LYS A 123 13.39 23.81 -14.03
N ILE A 124 12.13 23.48 -14.36
CA ILE A 124 11.30 24.23 -15.31
C ILE A 124 10.41 25.24 -14.58
N ASP A 125 9.77 24.81 -13.48
CA ASP A 125 8.75 25.60 -12.80
C ASP A 125 8.46 25.08 -11.40
N SER A 126 7.51 25.72 -10.70
CA SER A 126 7.00 25.26 -9.41
C SER A 126 5.50 25.55 -9.27
N PHE A 127 4.78 24.63 -8.62
CA PHE A 127 3.39 24.84 -8.21
C PHE A 127 3.39 25.40 -6.79
N LYS A 128 2.71 26.54 -6.60
CA LYS A 128 2.62 27.24 -5.31
C LYS A 128 1.20 27.17 -4.76
N GLY A 129 1.09 26.97 -3.46
CA GLY A 129 -0.23 26.99 -2.79
C GLY A 129 -0.29 26.19 -1.51
N HIS A 130 0.41 25.05 -1.39
CA HIS A 130 0.56 24.41 -0.07
C HIS A 130 1.30 25.33 0.91
N LEU A 131 1.03 25.15 2.19
CA LEU A 131 1.62 25.94 3.28
C LEU A 131 2.69 25.20 4.06
N LEU A 132 2.80 23.89 3.84
CA LEU A 132 3.73 22.98 4.50
C LEU A 132 4.19 21.89 3.51
N SER A 133 5.06 20.99 3.99
CA SER A 133 5.67 19.90 3.24
C SER A 133 4.66 19.11 2.41
N VAL A 134 5.03 18.77 1.19
CA VAL A 134 4.24 17.94 0.26
C VAL A 134 4.71 16.48 0.36
N ASN A 135 3.89 15.62 0.94
CA ASN A 135 4.25 14.25 1.28
C ASN A 135 3.97 13.23 0.18
N CYS A 136 2.99 13.48 -0.68
CA CYS A 136 2.60 12.54 -1.72
C CYS A 136 2.05 13.26 -2.95
N LEU A 137 2.32 12.68 -4.12
CA LEU A 137 1.85 13.12 -5.42
C LEU A 137 1.23 11.93 -6.15
N VAL A 138 0.11 12.15 -6.84
CA VAL A 138 -0.53 11.13 -7.68
C VAL A 138 -1.08 11.73 -8.96
N LYS A 139 -0.79 11.10 -10.11
CA LYS A 139 -1.38 11.47 -11.40
C LYS A 139 -2.84 11.02 -11.43
N LEU A 140 -3.74 11.90 -11.83
CA LEU A 140 -5.17 11.61 -11.97
C LEU A 140 -5.54 11.29 -13.42
N ASN A 141 -5.05 12.11 -14.35
CA ASN A 141 -5.24 11.91 -15.79
C ASN A 141 -4.17 12.70 -16.58
N ALA A 142 -4.37 12.87 -17.88
CA ALA A 142 -3.40 13.60 -18.72
C ALA A 142 -3.27 15.10 -18.37
N LYS A 143 -4.23 15.70 -17.64
CA LYS A 143 -4.27 17.13 -17.33
C LYS A 143 -4.05 17.43 -15.85
N TYR A 144 -4.47 16.52 -14.96
CA TYR A 144 -4.54 16.78 -13.53
C TYR A 144 -3.68 15.81 -12.72
N PHE A 145 -3.13 16.32 -11.62
CA PHE A 145 -2.54 15.52 -10.53
C PHE A 145 -3.03 16.04 -9.17
N ALA A 146 -2.90 15.22 -8.16
CA ALA A 146 -3.21 15.57 -6.79
C ALA A 146 -1.96 15.54 -5.93
N SER A 147 -1.93 16.39 -4.89
CA SER A 147 -0.91 16.43 -3.85
C SER A 147 -1.53 16.36 -2.48
N ALA A 148 -0.84 15.72 -1.54
CA ALA A 148 -1.19 15.65 -0.12
C ALA A 148 -0.08 16.27 0.72
N SER A 149 -0.47 17.07 1.74
CA SER A 149 0.47 17.87 2.51
C SER A 149 0.26 17.79 4.02
N ASN A 150 1.28 18.23 4.75
CA ASN A 150 1.22 18.49 6.19
C ASN A 150 0.28 19.65 6.55
N ASP A 151 -0.13 20.48 5.57
CA ASP A 151 -1.13 21.54 5.76
C ASP A 151 -2.57 21.00 5.89
N LYS A 152 -2.75 19.67 5.88
CA LYS A 152 -4.02 18.93 6.03
C LYS A 152 -4.92 18.97 4.80
N ASP A 153 -4.49 19.60 3.71
CA ASP A 153 -5.23 19.71 2.47
C ASP A 153 -4.71 18.73 1.41
N ILE A 154 -5.63 18.28 0.57
CA ILE A 154 -5.32 17.67 -0.72
C ILE A 154 -5.62 18.73 -1.77
N ARG A 155 -4.70 18.94 -2.71
CA ARG A 155 -4.89 19.89 -3.80
C ARG A 155 -4.91 19.18 -5.14
N ILE A 156 -5.84 19.61 -6.00
CA ILE A 156 -5.94 19.16 -7.39
C ILE A 156 -5.37 20.26 -8.27
N TRP A 157 -4.37 19.91 -9.07
CA TRP A 157 -3.61 20.83 -9.89
C TRP A 157 -3.81 20.56 -11.37
N ASN A 158 -3.96 21.64 -12.12
CA ASN A 158 -3.84 21.59 -13.57
C ASN A 158 -2.35 21.71 -13.94
N TYR A 159 -1.84 20.65 -14.57
CA TYR A 159 -0.42 20.56 -14.92
C TYR A 159 0.02 21.65 -15.89
N TYR A 160 -0.82 22.02 -16.88
CA TYR A 160 -0.41 22.90 -17.97
C TYR A 160 -0.39 24.39 -17.59
N ASN A 161 -1.38 24.85 -16.84
CA ASN A 161 -1.48 26.26 -16.44
C ASN A 161 -0.96 26.54 -15.02
N ARG A 162 -0.46 25.51 -14.33
CA ARG A 162 0.12 25.58 -12.96
C ARG A 162 -0.87 26.04 -11.88
N SER A 163 -2.17 25.99 -12.14
CA SER A 163 -3.19 26.42 -11.18
C SER A 163 -3.63 25.31 -10.24
N CYS A 164 -3.98 25.71 -9.02
CA CYS A 164 -4.74 24.86 -8.10
C CYS A 164 -6.23 25.00 -8.42
N GLU A 165 -6.82 23.96 -8.99
CA GLU A 165 -8.23 23.96 -9.40
C GLU A 165 -9.17 23.66 -8.24
N ARG A 166 -8.72 22.90 -7.26
CA ARG A 166 -9.54 22.48 -6.13
C ARG A 166 -8.71 22.16 -4.89
N ILE A 167 -9.32 22.41 -3.73
CA ILE A 167 -8.78 22.01 -2.43
C ILE A 167 -9.80 21.11 -1.76
N LEU A 168 -9.38 19.89 -1.40
CA LEU A 168 -10.20 18.93 -0.67
C LEU A 168 -9.87 19.07 0.82
N LYS A 169 -10.82 19.62 1.57
CA LYS A 169 -10.70 19.85 3.02
C LYS A 169 -11.50 18.81 3.79
N GLY A 170 -10.97 18.37 4.94
CA GLY A 170 -11.68 17.46 5.84
C GLY A 170 -10.79 16.54 6.65
N HIS A 171 -9.48 16.45 6.36
CA HIS A 171 -8.52 15.92 7.31
C HIS A 171 -8.19 16.96 8.39
N ASN A 172 -8.01 16.46 9.62
CA ASN A 172 -7.73 17.33 10.79
C ASN A 172 -6.23 17.37 11.14
N ASN A 173 -5.40 16.60 10.44
CA ASN A 173 -3.96 16.53 10.67
C ASN A 173 -3.22 16.18 9.36
N ASN A 174 -1.88 16.13 9.41
CA ASN A 174 -0.98 15.85 8.30
C ASN A 174 -1.45 14.67 7.43
N ILE A 175 -1.42 14.81 6.11
CA ILE A 175 -1.72 13.74 5.18
C ILE A 175 -0.40 13.14 4.69
N PHE A 176 -0.23 11.83 4.84
CA PHE A 176 1.03 11.14 4.55
C PHE A 176 1.06 10.43 3.22
N CYS A 177 -0.07 9.93 2.77
CA CYS A 177 -0.17 9.12 1.56
C CYS A 177 -1.46 9.40 0.81
N LEU A 178 -1.40 9.17 -0.50
CA LEU A 178 -2.49 9.40 -1.44
C LEU A 178 -2.37 8.39 -2.58
N ILE A 179 -3.49 7.80 -2.99
CA ILE A 179 -3.56 6.93 -4.18
C ILE A 179 -4.77 7.30 -5.02
N GLN A 180 -4.66 7.16 -6.35
CA GLN A 180 -5.81 7.14 -7.24
C GLN A 180 -6.40 5.72 -7.23
N LEU A 181 -7.74 5.61 -7.15
CA LEU A 181 -8.43 4.33 -7.17
C LEU A 181 -8.69 3.85 -8.60
N ASN A 182 -8.94 2.55 -8.75
CA ASN A 182 -9.14 1.90 -10.05
C ASN A 182 -10.27 2.52 -10.89
N ASN A 183 -11.29 3.08 -10.25
CA ASN A 183 -12.40 3.77 -10.91
C ASN A 183 -12.03 5.16 -11.50
N LYS A 184 -10.80 5.62 -11.29
CA LYS A 184 -10.21 6.88 -11.80
C LYS A 184 -10.87 8.18 -11.32
N SER A 185 -12.13 8.19 -10.91
CA SER A 185 -12.83 9.37 -10.37
C SER A 185 -12.58 9.58 -8.86
N GLN A 186 -12.01 8.59 -8.21
CA GLN A 186 -11.80 8.61 -6.76
C GLN A 186 -10.32 8.52 -6.39
N ILE A 187 -10.00 9.10 -5.24
CA ILE A 187 -8.71 8.99 -4.57
C ILE A 187 -8.92 8.57 -3.11
N CYS A 188 -7.92 7.96 -2.52
CA CYS A 188 -7.88 7.63 -1.09
C CYS A 188 -6.65 8.27 -0.47
N SER A 189 -6.83 8.89 0.70
CA SER A 189 -5.76 9.55 1.48
C SER A 189 -5.64 8.94 2.88
N GLY A 190 -4.41 8.88 3.42
CA GLY A 190 -4.13 8.45 4.78
C GLY A 190 -3.49 9.57 5.60
N SER A 191 -3.92 9.73 6.85
CA SER A 191 -3.57 10.89 7.67
C SER A 191 -3.20 10.55 9.12
N ALA A 192 -2.47 11.50 9.73
CA ALA A 192 -2.21 11.55 11.18
C ALA A 192 -3.46 11.79 12.01
N ASP A 193 -4.59 12.14 11.43
CA ASP A 193 -5.88 12.24 12.11
C ASP A 193 -6.51 10.88 12.42
N LYS A 194 -5.77 9.80 12.19
CA LYS A 194 -6.17 8.40 12.40
C LYS A 194 -7.28 7.93 11.45
N THR A 195 -7.36 8.53 10.28
CA THR A 195 -8.32 8.12 9.27
C THR A 195 -7.66 7.93 7.91
N ALA A 196 -8.21 7.02 7.10
CA ALA A 196 -8.12 7.14 5.66
C ALA A 196 -9.47 7.67 5.14
N LYS A 197 -9.46 8.50 4.11
CA LYS A 197 -10.66 9.09 3.52
C LYS A 197 -10.71 8.85 2.03
N LEU A 198 -11.93 8.58 1.54
CA LEU A 198 -12.21 8.45 0.12
C LEU A 198 -12.84 9.76 -0.39
N TRP A 199 -12.40 10.17 -1.56
CA TRP A 199 -12.83 11.43 -2.16
C TRP A 199 -13.20 11.22 -3.63
N ASP A 200 -14.23 11.91 -4.04
CA ASP A 200 -14.45 12.22 -5.45
C ASP A 200 -13.65 13.49 -5.77
N TRP A 201 -12.56 13.34 -6.52
CA TRP A 201 -11.64 14.46 -6.74
C TRP A 201 -12.20 15.49 -7.73
N GLU A 202 -13.16 15.10 -8.60
CA GLU A 202 -13.79 16.02 -9.54
C GLU A 202 -14.81 16.94 -8.85
N THR A 203 -15.60 16.41 -7.93
CA THR A 203 -16.58 17.18 -7.17
C THR A 203 -16.03 17.78 -5.88
N GLY A 204 -14.95 17.21 -5.36
CA GLY A 204 -14.34 17.58 -4.08
C GLY A 204 -15.03 16.99 -2.86
N LYS A 205 -15.99 16.09 -3.04
CA LYS A 205 -16.75 15.49 -1.93
C LYS A 205 -15.94 14.39 -1.23
N CYS A 206 -15.95 14.42 0.11
CA CYS A 206 -15.55 13.26 0.91
C CYS A 206 -16.68 12.22 0.86
N LEU A 207 -16.37 11.03 0.30
CA LEU A 207 -17.34 9.95 0.12
C LEU A 207 -17.43 9.05 1.33
N GLY A 208 -16.36 8.96 2.13
CA GLY A 208 -16.33 8.12 3.30
C GLY A 208 -15.03 8.18 4.07
N THR A 209 -15.06 7.58 5.27
CA THR A 209 -13.93 7.57 6.19
C THR A 209 -13.70 6.16 6.73
N LEU A 210 -12.45 5.72 6.73
CA LEU A 210 -11.97 4.45 7.25
C LEU A 210 -11.22 4.72 8.56
N PRO A 211 -11.78 4.38 9.72
CA PRO A 211 -11.18 4.72 11.02
C PRO A 211 -10.03 3.78 11.41
N HIS A 212 -8.99 4.34 12.02
CA HIS A 212 -7.83 3.65 12.55
C HIS A 212 -7.57 3.99 14.01
N GLN A 213 -6.73 3.19 14.69
CA GLN A 213 -6.33 3.47 16.07
C GLN A 213 -5.18 4.48 16.15
N SER A 214 -4.38 4.60 15.08
CA SER A 214 -3.26 5.53 14.97
C SER A 214 -3.11 6.09 13.56
N TRP A 215 -2.01 6.78 13.27
CA TRP A 215 -1.74 7.43 11.98
C TRP A 215 -1.77 6.43 10.83
N VAL A 216 -2.42 6.77 9.73
CA VAL A 216 -2.40 6.00 8.49
C VAL A 216 -1.26 6.51 7.61
N LYS A 217 -0.24 5.66 7.39
CA LYS A 217 1.00 6.03 6.70
C LYS A 217 1.14 5.50 5.29
N SER A 218 0.40 4.45 4.97
CA SER A 218 0.49 3.80 3.67
C SER A 218 -0.84 3.28 3.18
N LEU A 219 -0.99 3.27 1.88
CA LEU A 219 -2.19 2.83 1.16
C LEU A 219 -1.77 2.03 -0.07
N CYS A 220 -2.52 1.00 -0.41
CA CYS A 220 -2.56 0.44 -1.75
C CYS A 220 -3.97 -0.07 -2.06
N GLN A 221 -4.29 -0.27 -3.34
CA GLN A 221 -5.54 -0.86 -3.76
C GLN A 221 -5.28 -2.18 -4.50
N LEU A 222 -6.13 -3.16 -4.26
CA LEU A 222 -6.14 -4.44 -4.95
C LEU A 222 -7.00 -4.36 -6.22
N SER A 223 -6.86 -5.34 -7.10
CA SER A 223 -7.65 -5.41 -8.33
C SER A 223 -9.14 -5.67 -8.08
N ASP A 224 -9.50 -6.30 -6.94
CA ASP A 224 -10.90 -6.48 -6.52
C ASP A 224 -11.56 -5.20 -5.99
N GLY A 225 -10.81 -4.08 -5.96
CA GLY A 225 -11.25 -2.79 -5.44
C GLY A 225 -11.04 -2.61 -3.93
N SER A 226 -10.64 -3.65 -3.20
CA SER A 226 -10.33 -3.54 -1.77
C SER A 226 -9.18 -2.58 -1.53
N ILE A 227 -9.27 -1.79 -0.46
CA ILE A 227 -8.22 -0.86 -0.03
C ILE A 227 -7.44 -1.51 1.10
N ILE A 228 -6.13 -1.46 1.01
CA ILE A 228 -5.21 -1.88 2.08
C ILE A 228 -4.61 -0.62 2.70
N THR A 229 -4.61 -0.57 4.01
CA THR A 229 -4.03 0.53 4.80
C THR A 229 -3.02 0.00 5.79
N GLY A 230 -1.95 0.75 6.01
CA GLY A 230 -0.94 0.46 7.05
C GLY A 230 -0.62 1.70 7.86
N GLY A 231 -0.30 1.54 9.14
CA GLY A 231 -0.11 2.69 10.00
C GLY A 231 0.73 2.46 11.26
N ASP A 232 0.72 3.48 12.12
CA ASP A 232 1.45 3.50 13.39
C ASP A 232 0.87 2.57 14.47
N ASP A 233 -0.34 2.03 14.25
CA ASP A 233 -0.89 0.96 15.08
C ASP A 233 -0.24 -0.41 14.80
N LYS A 234 0.80 -0.45 13.93
CA LYS A 234 1.57 -1.64 13.53
C LYS A 234 0.73 -2.65 12.73
N THR A 235 -0.49 -2.28 12.37
CA THR A 235 -1.43 -3.16 11.67
C THR A 235 -1.53 -2.82 10.19
N ILE A 236 -1.88 -3.84 9.41
CA ILE A 236 -2.35 -3.71 8.04
C ILE A 236 -3.82 -4.10 8.05
N LYS A 237 -4.69 -3.27 7.47
CA LYS A 237 -6.13 -3.54 7.39
C LYS A 237 -6.59 -3.62 5.95
N LYS A 238 -7.41 -4.61 5.64
CA LYS A 238 -8.09 -4.74 4.36
C LYS A 238 -9.53 -4.26 4.48
N TRP A 239 -9.94 -3.40 3.57
CA TRP A 239 -11.25 -2.76 3.57
C TRP A 239 -12.04 -3.14 2.35
N HIS A 240 -13.27 -3.60 2.56
CA HIS A 240 -14.26 -3.85 1.52
C HIS A 240 -15.29 -2.71 1.57
N GLY A 241 -15.16 -1.73 0.65
CA GLY A 241 -15.87 -0.46 0.77
C GLY A 241 -15.47 0.28 2.05
N TYR A 242 -16.43 0.51 2.96
CA TYR A 242 -16.18 1.21 4.24
C TYR A 242 -16.07 0.25 5.43
N LYS A 243 -16.18 -1.06 5.21
CA LYS A 243 -16.13 -2.08 6.25
C LYS A 243 -14.73 -2.66 6.36
N CYS A 244 -14.16 -2.63 7.58
CA CYS A 244 -12.92 -3.33 7.87
C CYS A 244 -13.19 -4.85 7.85
N GLY A 245 -12.48 -5.55 6.98
CA GLY A 245 -12.41 -7.00 6.92
C GLY A 245 -11.24 -7.54 7.74
N GLU A 246 -10.23 -8.04 7.07
CA GLU A 246 -9.06 -8.66 7.70
C GLU A 246 -8.11 -7.62 8.29
N THR A 247 -7.44 -8.02 9.39
CA THR A 247 -6.37 -7.22 10.03
C THR A 247 -5.16 -8.11 10.28
N PHE A 248 -3.99 -7.67 9.80
CA PHE A 248 -2.70 -8.33 9.98
C PHE A 248 -1.89 -7.53 11.01
N ASN A 249 -1.35 -8.18 12.03
CA ASN A 249 -0.75 -7.55 13.21
C ASN A 249 0.63 -8.10 13.61
N GLU A 250 1.39 -8.66 12.66
CA GLU A 250 2.68 -9.28 12.95
C GLU A 250 3.88 -8.31 12.92
N HIS A 251 3.72 -7.08 12.41
CA HIS A 251 4.76 -6.07 12.51
C HIS A 251 4.94 -5.60 13.96
N LYS A 252 6.20 -5.33 14.34
CA LYS A 252 6.56 -4.91 15.70
C LYS A 252 6.60 -3.39 15.86
N ASP A 253 6.56 -2.65 14.73
CA ASP A 253 6.54 -1.18 14.69
C ASP A 253 5.72 -0.70 13.50
N SER A 254 5.61 0.61 13.31
CA SER A 254 4.84 1.30 12.29
C SER A 254 5.00 0.71 10.88
N VAL A 255 3.90 0.43 10.20
CA VAL A 255 3.87 0.04 8.80
C VAL A 255 3.98 1.29 7.94
N LYS A 256 5.17 1.54 7.38
CA LYS A 256 5.50 2.79 6.65
C LYS A 256 5.10 2.75 5.20
N CYS A 257 5.22 1.61 4.54
CA CYS A 257 4.91 1.46 3.12
C CYS A 257 4.23 0.13 2.82
N LEU A 258 3.37 0.17 1.81
CA LEU A 258 2.65 -0.98 1.27
C LEU A 258 2.88 -1.03 -0.24
N CYS A 259 2.99 -2.22 -0.77
CA CYS A 259 3.15 -2.46 -2.20
C CYS A 259 2.29 -3.64 -2.62
N ASN A 260 1.42 -3.43 -3.60
CA ASN A 260 0.69 -4.51 -4.25
C ASN A 260 1.65 -5.28 -5.17
N ILE A 261 1.83 -6.57 -4.95
CA ILE A 261 2.64 -7.44 -5.80
C ILE A 261 1.76 -7.99 -6.94
N ASP A 262 0.66 -8.61 -6.55
CA ASP A 262 -0.33 -9.17 -7.47
C ASP A 262 -1.68 -9.34 -6.75
N ASN A 263 -2.62 -10.09 -7.35
CA ASN A 263 -3.94 -10.31 -6.76
C ASN A 263 -3.93 -11.17 -5.48
N LYS A 264 -2.83 -11.88 -5.22
CA LYS A 264 -2.69 -12.81 -4.10
C LYS A 264 -1.78 -12.26 -3.01
N TYR A 265 -0.76 -11.48 -3.37
CA TYR A 265 0.28 -11.05 -2.45
C TYR A 265 0.44 -9.54 -2.36
N ILE A 266 0.69 -9.06 -1.15
CA ILE A 266 1.17 -7.70 -0.89
C ILE A 266 2.48 -7.76 -0.11
N ALA A 267 3.30 -6.72 -0.25
CA ALA A 267 4.46 -6.47 0.59
C ALA A 267 4.23 -5.27 1.50
N SER A 268 4.77 -5.34 2.71
CA SER A 268 4.80 -4.23 3.65
C SER A 268 6.21 -3.98 4.17
N GLY A 269 6.60 -2.72 4.29
CA GLY A 269 7.84 -2.30 4.93
C GLY A 269 7.55 -1.53 6.21
N SER A 270 8.32 -1.80 7.25
CA SER A 270 8.07 -1.29 8.58
C SER A 270 9.30 -0.65 9.24
N PHE A 271 9.02 0.15 10.26
CA PHE A 271 10.04 0.69 11.16
C PHE A 271 10.65 -0.38 12.07
N ASP A 272 10.13 -1.63 12.05
CA ASP A 272 10.76 -2.78 12.68
C ASP A 272 11.91 -3.38 11.85
N ASN A 273 12.35 -2.68 10.80
CA ASN A 273 13.44 -3.01 9.87
C ASN A 273 13.12 -4.19 8.95
N THR A 274 11.89 -4.71 8.96
CA THR A 274 11.51 -5.88 8.17
C THR A 274 10.62 -5.52 6.99
N ILE A 275 10.69 -6.38 5.96
CA ILE A 275 9.69 -6.46 4.90
C ILE A 275 8.92 -7.77 5.14
N LYS A 276 7.60 -7.72 5.08
CA LYS A 276 6.75 -8.90 5.16
C LYS A 276 5.95 -9.07 3.88
N ILE A 277 5.86 -10.33 3.43
CA ILE A 277 5.04 -10.75 2.30
C ILE A 277 3.81 -11.46 2.85
N TRP A 278 2.64 -11.03 2.42
CA TRP A 278 1.35 -11.50 2.92
C TRP A 278 0.58 -12.20 1.83
N ASP A 279 0.08 -13.39 2.13
CA ASP A 279 -0.88 -14.11 1.32
C ASP A 279 -2.29 -13.65 1.72
N LEU A 280 -2.98 -12.98 0.78
CA LEU A 280 -4.32 -12.42 1.01
C LEU A 280 -5.43 -13.47 0.95
N THR A 281 -5.15 -14.68 0.42
CA THR A 281 -6.11 -15.78 0.38
C THR A 281 -6.08 -16.58 1.67
N GLU A 282 -4.90 -16.72 2.28
CA GLU A 282 -4.71 -17.43 3.54
C GLU A 282 -4.67 -16.47 4.74
N ASN A 283 -4.71 -15.17 4.50
CA ASN A 283 -4.68 -14.10 5.51
C ASN A 283 -3.50 -14.24 6.49
N LYS A 284 -2.30 -14.56 5.97
CA LYS A 284 -1.10 -14.77 6.80
C LYS A 284 0.17 -14.21 6.17
N CYS A 285 1.19 -13.97 7.01
CA CYS A 285 2.54 -13.68 6.57
C CYS A 285 3.21 -14.98 6.08
N VAL A 286 3.68 -14.97 4.83
CA VAL A 286 4.35 -16.12 4.20
C VAL A 286 5.87 -15.97 4.15
N GLN A 287 6.37 -14.74 4.28
CA GLN A 287 7.80 -14.47 4.37
C GLN A 287 8.06 -13.21 5.18
N THR A 288 9.09 -13.26 6.05
CA THR A 288 9.69 -12.08 6.69
C THR A 288 11.12 -11.95 6.19
N ILE A 289 11.45 -10.79 5.65
CA ILE A 289 12.76 -10.42 5.12
C ILE A 289 13.41 -9.47 6.15
N THR A 290 14.61 -9.80 6.64
CA THR A 290 15.25 -9.13 7.80
C THR A 290 16.60 -8.50 7.46
N GLU A 291 16.98 -8.42 6.19
CA GLU A 291 18.30 -7.96 5.74
C GLU A 291 18.50 -6.45 5.82
N HIS A 292 17.48 -5.63 6.06
CA HIS A 292 17.65 -4.22 6.36
C HIS A 292 18.05 -4.01 7.83
N ASN A 293 18.99 -3.09 8.06
CA ASN A 293 19.52 -2.78 9.40
C ASN A 293 18.84 -1.57 10.06
N ASP A 294 17.96 -0.87 9.35
CA ASP A 294 17.17 0.25 9.85
C ASP A 294 15.83 0.29 9.11
N LYS A 295 14.96 1.21 9.49
CA LYS A 295 13.58 1.39 9.05
C LYS A 295 13.42 1.27 7.54
N VAL A 296 12.52 0.41 7.08
CA VAL A 296 12.12 0.32 5.67
C VAL A 296 11.17 1.47 5.34
N ILE A 297 11.55 2.30 4.39
CA ILE A 297 10.87 3.58 4.09
C ILE A 297 9.95 3.48 2.90
N CYS A 298 10.37 2.79 1.83
CA CYS A 298 9.59 2.66 0.60
C CYS A 298 9.76 1.28 -0.02
N LEU A 299 8.71 0.81 -0.68
CA LEU A 299 8.66 -0.40 -1.48
C LEU A 299 8.14 -0.07 -2.87
N LEU A 300 8.67 -0.75 -3.87
CA LEU A 300 8.25 -0.64 -5.26
C LEU A 300 8.22 -2.03 -5.90
N ASN A 301 7.09 -2.41 -6.48
CA ASN A 301 6.98 -3.57 -7.37
C ASN A 301 7.32 -3.11 -8.78
N HIS A 302 8.53 -3.46 -9.24
CA HIS A 302 9.07 -2.98 -10.51
C HIS A 302 8.73 -3.95 -11.64
N SER A 303 8.38 -3.43 -12.81
CA SER A 303 7.91 -4.21 -13.98
C SER A 303 8.93 -5.22 -14.52
N LYS A 304 10.24 -5.10 -14.19
CA LYS A 304 11.26 -6.12 -14.47
C LYS A 304 11.22 -7.32 -13.50
N GLY A 305 10.18 -7.43 -12.65
CA GLY A 305 9.98 -8.54 -11.73
C GLY A 305 10.80 -8.45 -10.44
N TYR A 306 11.22 -7.24 -10.05
CA TYR A 306 11.84 -7.00 -8.76
C TYR A 306 10.87 -6.34 -7.77
N LEU A 307 10.83 -6.83 -6.56
CA LEU A 307 10.44 -6.00 -5.43
C LEU A 307 11.67 -5.20 -5.01
N ILE A 308 11.56 -3.87 -4.95
CA ILE A 308 12.65 -2.98 -4.59
C ILE A 308 12.31 -2.31 -3.27
N SER A 309 13.25 -2.26 -2.35
CA SER A 309 13.09 -1.58 -1.05
C SER A 309 14.17 -0.55 -0.82
N CYS A 310 13.85 0.52 -0.10
CA CYS A 310 14.86 1.41 0.47
C CYS A 310 14.66 1.58 1.97
N SER A 311 15.75 1.86 2.67
CA SER A 311 15.80 1.96 4.12
C SER A 311 16.67 3.13 4.59
N ASN A 312 16.48 3.50 5.85
CA ASN A 312 17.38 4.43 6.56
C ASN A 312 18.79 3.84 6.78
N ASP A 313 19.00 2.54 6.50
CA ASP A 313 20.34 1.94 6.46
C ASP A 313 21.15 2.38 5.24
N LYS A 314 20.64 3.34 4.46
CA LYS A 314 21.23 3.92 3.25
C LYS A 314 21.42 2.90 2.13
N THR A 315 20.59 1.86 2.07
CA THR A 315 20.65 0.87 0.99
C THR A 315 19.34 0.85 0.20
N ILE A 316 19.49 0.51 -1.09
CA ILE A 316 18.40 0.06 -1.96
C ILE A 316 18.67 -1.41 -2.24
N LYS A 317 17.67 -2.26 -2.00
CA LYS A 317 17.78 -3.71 -2.16
C LYS A 317 16.76 -4.22 -3.17
N PHE A 318 17.20 -5.17 -3.99
CA PHE A 318 16.43 -5.75 -5.08
C PHE A 318 16.16 -7.21 -4.77
N TRP A 319 14.91 -7.56 -4.65
CA TRP A 319 14.42 -8.89 -4.30
C TRP A 319 13.76 -9.51 -5.52
N LYS A 320 14.04 -10.75 -5.81
CA LYS A 320 13.40 -11.50 -6.88
C LYS A 320 12.80 -12.78 -6.33
N LEU A 321 11.66 -13.14 -6.85
CA LEU A 321 10.98 -14.38 -6.55
C LEU A 321 11.70 -15.54 -7.25
N ASP A 322 12.17 -16.51 -6.48
CA ASP A 322 12.79 -17.75 -6.98
C ASP A 322 11.79 -18.90 -7.03
#